data_ace6349fcbd2f0dea8f0bdeb5db095d8
#
_entry.id   ace6349fcbd2f0dea8f0bdeb5db095d8
#
_cell.length_a   1.000
_cell.length_b   1.000
_cell.length_c   1.000
_cell.angle_alpha   90.00
_cell.angle_beta   90.00
_cell.angle_gamma   90.00
#
_symmetry.space_group_name_H-M   'P 1'
#
loop_
_entity.id
_entity.type
_entity.pdbx_description
1 polymer ?
#
loop_
_entity_poly.entity_id
_entity_poly.type
_entity_poly.pdbx_seq_one_letter_code
_entity_poly.pdbx_strand_id
1 'polypeptide(L)'
;DEVDGEFVARGYNIMKGYYKMPEATAAAIDENGWLHTGDLARRTKKGYYKITGRIKDMIIRGGENIYPKEIEDFLYTHPKVKDVQVIGVPDKQYGEEIMACIILNDGETSSEEEIKQYVLDHMAKHKVPRYVDFVTEFPMNAAGKILKYKMREAAVEKLNLQQASKIVTA
;
A
#
# COMPACT_ATOMS: atom_id res chain seq x y z
N ASP A 1 -12.14 16.48 11.18
CA ASP A 1 -12.92 15.48 10.44
C ASP A 1 -12.51 15.53 8.96
N GLU A 2 -12.53 14.36 8.28
CA GLU A 2 -12.12 14.19 6.87
C GLU A 2 -10.61 14.40 6.58
N VAL A 3 -9.77 14.36 7.59
CA VAL A 3 -8.31 14.35 7.48
C VAL A 3 -7.81 12.95 7.84
N ASP A 4 -6.86 12.43 7.07
CA ASP A 4 -6.23 11.15 7.36
C ASP A 4 -5.28 11.29 8.55
N GLY A 5 -5.36 10.31 9.46
CA GLY A 5 -4.47 10.20 10.61
C GLY A 5 -4.28 8.74 11.00
N GLU A 6 -3.28 8.45 11.82
CA GLU A 6 -3.12 7.11 12.34
C GLU A 6 -4.31 6.71 13.20
N PHE A 7 -4.84 5.51 12.97
CA PHE A 7 -5.87 4.94 13.80
C PHE A 7 -5.24 4.34 15.04
N VAL A 8 -5.53 4.96 16.20
CA VAL A 8 -5.04 4.51 17.49
C VAL A 8 -6.20 4.04 18.37
N ALA A 9 -5.96 3.06 19.23
CA ALA A 9 -6.98 2.50 20.10
C ALA A 9 -6.49 2.39 21.54
N ARG A 10 -7.38 2.62 22.52
CA ARG A 10 -7.10 2.42 23.92
C ARG A 10 -8.33 1.82 24.62
N GLY A 11 -8.10 0.85 25.50
CA GLY A 11 -9.16 0.21 26.27
C GLY A 11 -8.81 -1.22 26.66
N TYR A 12 -9.75 -1.89 27.28
CA TYR A 12 -9.58 -3.28 27.75
C TYR A 12 -9.49 -4.31 26.62
N ASN A 13 -9.85 -3.93 25.42
CA ASN A 13 -9.88 -4.78 24.22
C ASN A 13 -8.55 -4.80 23.44
N ILE A 14 -7.56 -3.96 23.82
CA ILE A 14 -6.25 -3.99 23.18
C ILE A 14 -5.40 -5.13 23.75
N MET A 15 -4.40 -5.59 22.98
CA MET A 15 -3.45 -6.58 23.45
C MET A 15 -2.64 -6.08 24.65
N LYS A 16 -2.18 -7.01 25.50
CA LYS A 16 -1.23 -6.68 26.59
C LYS A 16 0.18 -6.41 26.07
N GLY A 17 0.53 -6.89 24.91
CA GLY A 17 1.83 -6.76 24.27
C GLY A 17 2.19 -7.97 23.43
N TYR A 18 3.33 -7.90 22.75
CA TYR A 18 3.93 -9.01 22.02
C TYR A 18 4.68 -9.94 22.98
N TYR A 19 4.39 -11.24 22.89
CA TYR A 19 4.97 -12.24 23.79
C TYR A 19 6.50 -12.25 23.69
N LYS A 20 7.18 -12.03 24.83
CA LYS A 20 8.64 -11.96 24.95
C LYS A 20 9.32 -10.92 24.04
N MET A 21 8.58 -9.88 23.61
CA MET A 21 9.10 -8.81 22.74
C MET A 21 8.78 -7.43 23.37
N PRO A 22 9.48 -7.04 24.45
CA PRO A 22 9.19 -5.79 25.16
C PRO A 22 9.42 -4.55 24.29
N GLU A 23 10.48 -4.53 23.49
CA GLU A 23 10.78 -3.41 22.59
C GLU A 23 9.68 -3.22 21.52
N ALA A 24 9.24 -4.31 20.89
CA ALA A 24 8.14 -4.26 19.94
C ALA A 24 6.82 -3.84 20.60
N THR A 25 6.61 -4.23 21.86
CA THR A 25 5.46 -3.79 22.66
C THR A 25 5.50 -2.30 22.93
N ALA A 26 6.65 -1.78 23.38
CA ALA A 26 6.84 -0.35 23.64
C ALA A 26 6.73 0.51 22.38
N ALA A 27 7.12 -0.04 21.22
CA ALA A 27 6.95 0.63 19.94
C ALA A 27 5.49 0.66 19.44
N ALA A 28 4.66 -0.30 19.89
CA ALA A 28 3.27 -0.41 19.47
C ALA A 28 2.28 0.21 20.47
N ILE A 29 2.61 0.25 21.76
CA ILE A 29 1.75 0.82 22.81
C ILE A 29 2.53 1.92 23.52
N ASP A 30 2.05 3.15 23.40
CA ASP A 30 2.70 4.31 23.99
C ASP A 30 2.56 4.34 25.53
N GLU A 31 3.26 5.29 26.17
CA GLU A 31 3.24 5.48 27.64
C GLU A 31 1.85 5.81 28.22
N ASN A 32 0.93 6.32 27.39
CA ASN A 32 -0.45 6.64 27.74
C ASN A 32 -1.42 5.48 27.50
N GLY A 33 -0.91 4.33 27.03
CA GLY A 33 -1.66 3.11 26.76
C GLY A 33 -2.44 3.13 25.44
N TRP A 34 -2.06 3.98 24.46
CA TRP A 34 -2.61 3.95 23.13
C TRP A 34 -1.85 2.94 22.25
N LEU A 35 -2.61 2.02 21.66
CA LEU A 35 -2.10 1.11 20.62
C LEU A 35 -2.06 1.85 19.28
N HIS A 36 -0.87 1.99 18.73
CA HIS A 36 -0.60 2.45 17.38
C HIS A 36 -0.81 1.30 16.40
N THR A 37 -1.88 1.36 15.60
CA THR A 37 -2.23 0.25 14.71
C THR A 37 -1.37 0.20 13.45
N GLY A 38 -0.74 1.33 13.07
CA GLY A 38 -0.05 1.51 11.82
C GLY A 38 -1.00 1.64 10.62
N ASP A 39 -2.32 1.62 10.85
CA ASP A 39 -3.32 1.86 9.82
C ASP A 39 -3.71 3.35 9.81
N LEU A 40 -3.90 3.89 8.64
CA LEU A 40 -4.44 5.24 8.44
C LEU A 40 -5.95 5.18 8.31
N ALA A 41 -6.62 6.11 8.94
CA ALA A 41 -8.07 6.22 8.88
C ALA A 41 -8.52 7.67 8.77
N ARG A 42 -9.69 7.86 8.19
CA ARG A 42 -10.41 9.12 8.11
C ARG A 42 -11.74 8.99 8.82
N ARG A 43 -12.05 9.95 9.71
CA ARG A 43 -13.36 10.02 10.34
C ARG A 43 -14.32 10.78 9.43
N THR A 44 -15.44 10.14 9.09
CA THR A 44 -16.50 10.77 8.31
C THR A 44 -17.32 11.74 9.18
N LYS A 45 -18.06 12.68 8.55
CA LYS A 45 -19.00 13.59 9.24
C LYS A 45 -20.08 12.84 10.04
N LYS A 46 -20.40 11.59 9.65
CA LYS A 46 -21.35 10.74 10.36
C LYS A 46 -20.73 9.97 11.55
N GLY A 47 -19.44 10.18 11.84
CA GLY A 47 -18.72 9.53 12.94
C GLY A 47 -18.16 8.14 12.64
N TYR A 48 -18.29 7.62 11.41
CA TYR A 48 -17.66 6.36 11.02
C TYR A 48 -16.19 6.56 10.65
N TYR A 49 -15.38 5.53 10.85
CA TYR A 49 -13.99 5.51 10.40
C TYR A 49 -13.86 4.70 9.12
N LYS A 50 -13.18 5.25 8.13
CA LYS A 50 -12.79 4.57 6.89
C LYS A 50 -11.28 4.37 6.93
N ILE A 51 -10.81 3.13 6.82
CA ILE A 51 -9.38 2.83 6.68
C ILE A 51 -8.95 3.27 5.28
N THR A 52 -7.96 4.16 5.21
CA THR A 52 -7.47 4.76 3.97
C THR A 52 -6.12 4.20 3.52
N GLY A 53 -5.41 3.47 4.40
CA GLY A 53 -4.15 2.84 4.06
C GLY A 53 -3.38 2.31 5.26
N ARG A 54 -2.11 2.00 5.01
CA ARG A 54 -1.12 1.67 6.04
C ARG A 54 0.05 2.60 5.96
N ILE A 55 0.58 3.04 7.11
CA ILE A 55 1.76 3.90 7.18
C ILE A 55 2.95 3.24 6.48
N LYS A 56 3.18 1.95 6.74
CA LYS A 56 4.30 1.17 6.16
C LYS A 56 4.19 0.91 4.65
N ASP A 57 2.99 1.02 4.09
CA ASP A 57 2.75 0.77 2.68
C ASP A 57 2.68 2.07 1.87
N MET A 58 2.71 3.22 2.54
CA MET A 58 2.70 4.53 1.90
C MET A 58 3.91 4.69 0.98
N ILE A 59 3.64 5.15 -0.22
CA ILE A 59 4.66 5.40 -1.26
C ILE A 59 5.01 6.89 -1.20
N ILE A 60 6.30 7.20 -1.06
CA ILE A 60 6.79 8.59 -1.06
C ILE A 60 7.39 8.88 -2.44
N ARG A 61 6.59 9.51 -3.31
CA ARG A 61 6.98 9.83 -4.67
C ARG A 61 7.25 11.33 -4.82
N GLY A 62 8.53 11.70 -4.90
CA GLY A 62 8.91 13.10 -5.08
C GLY A 62 8.42 14.03 -3.96
N GLY A 63 8.31 13.52 -2.72
CA GLY A 63 7.78 14.25 -1.57
C GLY A 63 6.26 14.17 -1.39
N GLU A 64 5.53 13.56 -2.33
CA GLU A 64 4.09 13.33 -2.23
C GLU A 64 3.79 11.98 -1.59
N ASN A 65 2.90 11.97 -0.60
CA ASN A 65 2.43 10.77 0.07
C ASN A 65 1.30 10.13 -0.74
N ILE A 66 1.55 8.95 -1.27
CA ILE A 66 0.58 8.20 -2.07
C ILE A 66 0.17 6.96 -1.28
N TYR A 67 -1.13 6.78 -1.13
CA TYR A 67 -1.70 5.65 -0.40
C TYR A 67 -2.11 4.55 -1.40
N PRO A 68 -1.43 3.39 -1.40
CA PRO A 68 -1.73 2.28 -2.32
C PRO A 68 -3.20 1.90 -2.34
N LYS A 69 -3.83 1.85 -1.17
CA LYS A 69 -5.23 1.46 -1.03
C LYS A 69 -6.20 2.32 -1.84
N GLU A 70 -5.94 3.60 -2.00
CA GLU A 70 -6.79 4.49 -2.81
C GLU A 70 -6.77 4.07 -4.29
N ILE A 71 -5.58 3.73 -4.80
CA ILE A 71 -5.41 3.27 -6.17
C ILE A 71 -5.98 1.85 -6.34
N GLU A 72 -5.76 0.97 -5.35
CA GLU A 72 -6.33 -0.37 -5.32
C GLU A 72 -7.85 -0.33 -5.35
N ASP A 73 -8.48 0.43 -4.43
CA ASP A 73 -9.94 0.58 -4.34
C ASP A 73 -10.53 1.09 -5.67
N PHE A 74 -9.81 1.99 -6.35
CA PHE A 74 -10.24 2.49 -7.65
C PHE A 74 -10.08 1.44 -8.75
N LEU A 75 -8.93 0.76 -8.83
CA LEU A 75 -8.68 -0.28 -9.84
C LEU A 75 -9.60 -1.49 -9.70
N TYR A 76 -10.12 -1.80 -8.51
CA TYR A 76 -11.17 -2.81 -8.32
C TYR A 76 -12.49 -2.46 -9.05
N THR A 77 -12.70 -1.21 -9.42
CA THR A 77 -13.88 -0.82 -10.24
C THR A 77 -13.69 -1.10 -11.73
N HIS A 78 -12.48 -1.45 -12.18
CA HIS A 78 -12.21 -1.78 -13.55
C HIS A 78 -12.79 -3.16 -13.91
N PRO A 79 -13.59 -3.30 -15.00
CA PRO A 79 -14.36 -4.51 -15.30
C PRO A 79 -13.50 -5.77 -15.52
N LYS A 80 -12.25 -5.60 -15.95
CA LYS A 80 -11.33 -6.72 -16.22
C LYS A 80 -10.48 -7.12 -15.01
N VAL A 81 -10.47 -6.33 -13.93
CA VAL A 81 -9.60 -6.58 -12.76
C VAL A 81 -10.30 -7.48 -11.76
N LYS A 82 -9.66 -8.61 -11.45
CA LYS A 82 -10.10 -9.57 -10.42
C LYS A 82 -9.52 -9.20 -9.05
N ASP A 83 -8.22 -8.89 -9.02
CA ASP A 83 -7.52 -8.47 -7.81
C ASP A 83 -6.35 -7.55 -8.15
N VAL A 84 -5.98 -6.67 -7.25
CA VAL A 84 -4.90 -5.71 -7.45
C VAL A 84 -4.17 -5.40 -6.17
N GLN A 85 -2.85 -5.30 -6.27
CA GLN A 85 -2.00 -4.82 -5.20
C GLN A 85 -1.08 -3.73 -5.75
N VAL A 86 -1.02 -2.62 -5.04
CA VAL A 86 -0.13 -1.49 -5.39
C VAL A 86 1.02 -1.43 -4.39
N ILE A 87 2.22 -1.30 -4.93
CA ILE A 87 3.46 -1.24 -4.17
C ILE A 87 4.33 -0.07 -4.65
N GLY A 88 5.18 0.45 -3.75
CA GLY A 88 6.27 1.34 -4.12
C GLY A 88 7.48 0.55 -4.58
N VAL A 89 8.08 0.97 -5.68
CA VAL A 89 9.37 0.44 -6.15
C VAL A 89 10.41 1.56 -6.19
N PRO A 90 11.69 1.26 -5.96
CA PRO A 90 12.74 2.28 -5.92
C PRO A 90 12.85 3.06 -7.24
N ASP A 91 12.98 4.37 -7.15
CA ASP A 91 13.25 5.24 -8.31
C ASP A 91 14.36 6.24 -7.98
N LYS A 92 15.26 6.50 -8.96
CA LYS A 92 16.43 7.39 -8.78
C LYS A 92 16.05 8.86 -8.65
N GLN A 93 14.96 9.27 -9.27
CA GLN A 93 14.55 10.68 -9.33
C GLN A 93 13.55 11.03 -8.24
N TYR A 94 12.58 10.14 -8.01
CA TYR A 94 11.45 10.39 -7.11
C TYR A 94 11.54 9.66 -5.77
N GLY A 95 12.60 8.86 -5.54
CA GLY A 95 12.73 7.99 -4.38
C GLY A 95 11.95 6.70 -4.57
N GLU A 96 10.66 6.81 -4.78
CA GLU A 96 9.78 5.68 -5.12
C GLU A 96 8.90 6.00 -6.34
N GLU A 97 8.48 4.95 -7.04
CA GLU A 97 7.48 4.96 -8.10
C GLU A 97 6.39 3.92 -7.82
N ILE A 98 5.22 4.16 -8.40
CA ILE A 98 4.05 3.30 -8.21
C ILE A 98 4.12 2.12 -9.18
N MET A 99 3.94 0.91 -8.66
CA MET A 99 3.73 -0.30 -9.43
C MET A 99 2.40 -0.95 -9.05
N ALA A 100 1.54 -1.19 -10.04
CA ALA A 100 0.30 -1.94 -9.89
C ALA A 100 0.53 -3.39 -10.36
N CYS A 101 0.35 -4.35 -9.45
CA CYS A 101 0.35 -5.78 -9.77
C CYS A 101 -1.11 -6.23 -9.84
N ILE A 102 -1.52 -6.76 -11.00
CA ILE A 102 -2.93 -6.99 -11.34
C ILE A 102 -3.17 -8.44 -11.70
N ILE A 103 -4.21 -9.02 -11.12
CA ILE A 103 -4.80 -10.29 -11.58
C ILE A 103 -6.05 -9.94 -12.37
N LEU A 104 -6.12 -10.36 -13.63
CA LEU A 104 -7.28 -10.16 -14.47
C LEU A 104 -8.34 -11.26 -14.22
N ASN A 105 -9.58 -10.96 -14.55
CA ASN A 105 -10.65 -11.95 -14.60
C ASN A 105 -10.33 -13.04 -15.65
N ASP A 106 -10.86 -14.23 -15.43
CA ASP A 106 -10.59 -15.37 -16.30
C ASP A 106 -11.05 -15.07 -17.74
N GLY A 107 -10.14 -15.25 -18.68
CA GLY A 107 -10.37 -14.97 -20.12
C GLY A 107 -10.20 -13.50 -20.54
N GLU A 108 -9.99 -12.58 -19.60
CA GLU A 108 -9.75 -11.18 -19.91
C GLU A 108 -8.27 -10.92 -20.27
N THR A 109 -8.07 -9.90 -21.09
CA THR A 109 -6.76 -9.35 -21.44
C THR A 109 -6.77 -7.83 -21.31
N SER A 110 -5.65 -7.25 -20.92
CA SER A 110 -5.48 -5.80 -20.82
C SER A 110 -4.04 -5.42 -21.12
N SER A 111 -3.80 -4.15 -21.43
CA SER A 111 -2.45 -3.61 -21.58
C SER A 111 -2.10 -2.66 -20.43
N GLU A 112 -0.82 -2.38 -20.26
CA GLU A 112 -0.36 -1.37 -19.28
C GLU A 112 -1.00 0.00 -19.56
N GLU A 113 -1.09 0.37 -20.84
CA GLU A 113 -1.64 1.64 -21.30
C GLU A 113 -3.12 1.76 -20.95
N GLU A 114 -3.91 0.69 -21.12
CA GLU A 114 -5.32 0.66 -20.74
C GLU A 114 -5.51 0.94 -19.25
N ILE A 115 -4.73 0.27 -18.40
CA ILE A 115 -4.79 0.46 -16.95
C ILE A 115 -4.33 1.87 -16.55
N LYS A 116 -3.22 2.34 -17.12
CA LYS A 116 -2.70 3.69 -16.85
C LYS A 116 -3.67 4.77 -17.28
N GLN A 117 -4.30 4.61 -18.45
CA GLN A 117 -5.30 5.55 -18.95
C GLN A 117 -6.55 5.56 -18.07
N TYR A 118 -7.02 4.38 -17.64
CA TYR A 118 -8.16 4.26 -16.73
C TYR A 118 -7.93 5.02 -15.42
N VAL A 119 -6.73 4.93 -14.84
CA VAL A 119 -6.37 5.72 -13.65
C VAL A 119 -6.25 7.21 -13.98
N LEU A 120 -5.63 7.58 -15.11
CA LEU A 120 -5.41 8.96 -15.51
C LEU A 120 -6.73 9.74 -15.73
N ASP A 121 -7.76 9.06 -16.25
CA ASP A 121 -9.05 9.67 -16.54
C ASP A 121 -9.86 10.04 -15.28
N HIS A 122 -9.50 9.47 -14.11
CA HIS A 122 -10.32 9.61 -12.91
C HIS A 122 -9.53 10.04 -11.66
N MET A 123 -8.19 9.95 -11.70
CA MET A 123 -7.34 10.27 -10.57
C MET A 123 -6.27 11.30 -10.96
N ALA A 124 -5.66 11.92 -9.96
CA ALA A 124 -4.57 12.86 -10.18
C ALA A 124 -3.36 12.16 -10.84
N LYS A 125 -2.69 12.86 -11.77
CA LYS A 125 -1.59 12.33 -12.58
C LYS A 125 -0.47 11.66 -11.75
N HIS A 126 -0.16 12.19 -10.57
CA HIS A 126 0.88 11.63 -9.70
C HIS A 126 0.52 10.27 -9.11
N LYS A 127 -0.77 9.85 -9.17
CA LYS A 127 -1.27 8.54 -8.72
C LYS A 127 -1.29 7.47 -9.82
N VAL A 128 -1.00 7.86 -11.06
CA VAL A 128 -0.93 6.91 -12.18
C VAL A 128 0.26 6.00 -11.99
N PRO A 129 0.08 4.66 -12.01
CA PRO A 129 1.18 3.72 -11.91
C PRO A 129 2.18 3.90 -13.05
N ARG A 130 3.46 3.98 -12.72
CA ARG A 130 4.53 3.96 -13.74
C ARG A 130 4.68 2.57 -14.33
N TYR A 131 4.54 1.54 -13.49
CA TYR A 131 4.67 0.16 -13.87
C TYR A 131 3.36 -0.58 -13.62
N VAL A 132 2.99 -1.44 -14.55
CA VAL A 132 1.87 -2.38 -14.42
C VAL A 132 2.39 -3.77 -14.68
N ASP A 133 2.06 -4.72 -13.82
CA ASP A 133 2.44 -6.12 -13.94
C ASP A 133 1.21 -7.01 -13.85
N PHE A 134 0.99 -7.82 -14.86
CA PHE A 134 -0.08 -8.81 -14.85
C PHE A 134 0.46 -10.12 -14.29
N VAL A 135 -0.13 -10.57 -13.19
CA VAL A 135 0.30 -11.75 -12.46
C VAL A 135 -0.87 -12.72 -12.28
N THR A 136 -0.55 -13.98 -12.01
CA THR A 136 -1.58 -15.02 -11.76
C THR A 136 -1.91 -15.18 -10.30
N GLU A 137 -0.98 -14.80 -9.41
CA GLU A 137 -1.14 -14.90 -7.95
C GLU A 137 -0.27 -13.89 -7.23
N PHE A 138 -0.62 -13.58 -5.98
CA PHE A 138 0.24 -12.79 -5.08
C PHE A 138 0.94 -13.70 -4.07
N PRO A 139 2.17 -13.38 -3.66
CA PRO A 139 2.83 -14.11 -2.59
C PRO A 139 2.09 -13.91 -1.27
N MET A 140 1.71 -15.01 -0.62
CA MET A 140 0.97 -15.00 0.65
C MET A 140 1.71 -15.81 1.72
N ASN A 141 1.46 -15.48 2.99
CA ASN A 141 1.83 -16.35 4.09
C ASN A 141 0.80 -17.46 4.32
N ALA A 142 1.08 -18.38 5.25
CA ALA A 142 0.17 -19.48 5.58
C ALA A 142 -1.22 -19.03 6.10
N ALA A 143 -1.34 -17.80 6.57
CA ALA A 143 -2.62 -17.22 7.01
C ALA A 143 -3.36 -16.45 5.89
N GLY A 144 -2.91 -16.54 4.63
CA GLY A 144 -3.52 -15.85 3.49
C GLY A 144 -3.23 -14.35 3.40
N LYS A 145 -2.29 -13.84 4.20
CA LYS A 145 -1.90 -12.42 4.12
C LYS A 145 -0.92 -12.19 2.98
N ILE A 146 -1.22 -11.25 2.10
CA ILE A 146 -0.35 -10.84 1.01
C ILE A 146 0.94 -10.22 1.56
N LEU A 147 2.07 -10.66 1.01
CA LEU A 147 3.42 -10.26 1.40
C LEU A 147 3.96 -9.21 0.44
N LYS A 148 3.53 -7.96 0.57
CA LYS A 148 3.95 -6.84 -0.30
C LYS A 148 5.47 -6.67 -0.37
N TYR A 149 6.20 -6.99 0.71
CA TYR A 149 7.66 -6.92 0.69
C TYR A 149 8.28 -7.90 -0.33
N LYS A 150 7.73 -9.12 -0.46
CA LYS A 150 8.17 -10.09 -1.49
C LYS A 150 7.84 -9.61 -2.90
N MET A 151 6.69 -8.97 -3.07
CA MET A 151 6.32 -8.36 -4.35
C MET A 151 7.32 -7.27 -4.73
N ARG A 152 7.72 -6.43 -3.75
CA ARG A 152 8.72 -5.37 -3.96
C ARG A 152 10.09 -5.94 -4.32
N GLU A 153 10.56 -7.00 -3.62
CA GLU A 153 11.79 -7.69 -3.93
C GLU A 153 11.79 -8.24 -5.37
N ALA A 154 10.74 -8.94 -5.76
CA ALA A 154 10.58 -9.47 -7.12
C ALA A 154 10.52 -8.35 -8.18
N ALA A 155 9.86 -7.24 -7.90
CA ALA A 155 9.79 -6.08 -8.79
C ALA A 155 11.17 -5.43 -8.99
N VAL A 156 11.97 -5.30 -7.92
CA VAL A 156 13.34 -4.77 -8.00
C VAL A 156 14.21 -5.62 -8.93
N GLU A 157 14.07 -6.94 -8.87
CA GLU A 157 14.80 -7.86 -9.76
C GLU A 157 14.29 -7.75 -11.20
N LYS A 158 12.97 -7.85 -11.40
CA LYS A 158 12.32 -7.84 -12.72
C LYS A 158 12.59 -6.56 -13.50
N LEU A 159 12.58 -5.41 -12.80
CA LEU A 159 12.77 -4.09 -13.40
C LEU A 159 14.22 -3.60 -13.39
N ASN A 160 15.17 -4.42 -12.88
CA ASN A 160 16.59 -4.09 -12.74
C ASN A 160 16.83 -2.79 -11.92
N LEU A 161 16.11 -2.63 -10.80
CA LEU A 161 16.14 -1.43 -9.96
C LEU A 161 17.14 -1.52 -8.78
N GLN A 162 18.06 -2.49 -8.77
CA GLN A 162 19.01 -2.72 -7.68
C GLN A 162 19.91 -1.52 -7.37
N GLN A 163 20.23 -0.71 -8.38
CA GLN A 163 21.00 0.52 -8.17
C GLN A 163 20.17 1.63 -7.51
N ALA A 164 18.88 1.72 -7.84
CA ALA A 164 17.98 2.69 -7.22
C ALA A 164 17.67 2.33 -5.76
N SER A 165 17.57 1.03 -5.44
CA SER A 165 17.31 0.56 -4.07
C SER A 165 18.44 0.85 -3.08
N LYS A 166 19.66 1.17 -3.55
CA LYS A 166 20.81 1.56 -2.72
C LYS A 166 20.83 3.05 -2.38
N ILE A 167 20.00 3.84 -3.02
CA ILE A 167 19.86 5.27 -2.72
C ILE A 167 18.89 5.36 -1.55
N VAL A 168 19.45 5.39 -0.33
CA VAL A 168 18.67 5.73 0.87
C VAL A 168 18.36 7.21 0.75
N THR A 169 17.09 7.53 0.50
CA THR A 169 16.62 8.91 0.64
C THR A 169 16.70 9.28 2.11
N ALA A 170 17.59 10.21 2.43
CA ALA A 170 17.77 10.76 3.78
C ALA A 170 16.52 11.53 4.21
#